data_eb20716e99bcef03fc0a5a58558adb98
#
_entry.id   eb20716e99bcef03fc0a5a58558adb98
#
_cell.length_a   1.000
_cell.length_b   1.000
_cell.length_c   1.000
_cell.angle_alpha   90.00
_cell.angle_beta   90.00
_cell.angle_gamma   90.00
#
_symmetry.space_group_name_H-M   'P 1'
#
loop_
_entity.id
_entity.type
_entity.pdbx_description
1 polymer ?
#
loop_
_entity_poly.entity_id
_entity_poly.type
_entity_poly.pdbx_seq_one_letter_code
_entity_poly.pdbx_strand_id
1 'polypeptide(L)'
;MSKKIFKYIMLVSSLITVLGLAFVVGILYHYFQGQLMGELKKEAVYISRGVESAGTDYLKKLNDEGSRITYVDESGKVIYDNEANVESMDNHGHRKEIREAEINGEGADERMSSTLSEKTMYYAVRLENGNVLRVSSNQASVWMLLLQLLPPFAAVLILMLLLSGVFASRLSGKVVEPLNGLDLEHPDENDAYDEVQPLLSKISRQSRQIRLQLEAARRQQKEFSIITENMQEGLLVIDRYTMVLSVNSSVGKLLKVKEIKTGESVYLLNRSEEFRGVVGQVLEGKHENKILRLDGNEIQVIANPVTRENKTEGAVILLVDVTEKVEREQLRREFSANVSHELKTPLTSISGFAEIMQDGFVKDEDVKVFAGRIYKEAQRLIRLVGDVIRISRLDEGGLPYQWEKLDLYSLTHDIFSTLHEAAEKQEVHMYMEGGSTVLDTVPTIMEEVLYNVCDNAVKYNRRGGEVFVRLKDGEDAVRVNVRDTGIGIPKEDQERIFERFYRVDKSHSKEIGGTGLGLSIVKHGVKTLNGRLWLNSEPGQGTEIIMEFPKHHMEKEAAE
;
A
#
# COMPACT_ATOMS: atom_id res chain seq x y z
N MET A 1 -18.34 19.03 -29.05
CA MET A 1 -19.09 20.22 -28.60
C MET A 1 -19.35 21.19 -29.75
N SER A 2 -18.35 21.61 -30.48
CA SER A 2 -18.42 22.55 -31.61
C SER A 2 -19.54 22.26 -32.63
N LYS A 3 -19.67 21.03 -33.15
CA LYS A 3 -20.74 20.65 -34.11
C LYS A 3 -22.16 20.85 -33.57
N LYS A 4 -22.39 20.67 -32.26
CA LYS A 4 -23.71 20.90 -31.65
C LYS A 4 -24.02 22.41 -31.55
N ILE A 5 -23.05 23.21 -31.08
CA ILE A 5 -23.18 24.64 -30.96
C ILE A 5 -23.42 25.27 -32.35
N PHE A 6 -22.63 24.89 -33.35
CA PHE A 6 -22.82 25.29 -34.73
C PHE A 6 -24.24 24.99 -35.24
N LYS A 7 -24.72 23.74 -35.01
CA LYS A 7 -26.07 23.34 -35.45
C LYS A 7 -27.18 24.19 -34.80
N TYR A 8 -27.06 24.48 -33.49
CA TYR A 8 -28.06 25.30 -32.80
C TYR A 8 -28.04 26.75 -33.25
N ILE A 9 -26.85 27.35 -33.44
CA ILE A 9 -26.74 28.72 -33.97
C ILE A 9 -27.34 28.81 -35.37
N MET A 10 -27.01 27.86 -36.24
CA MET A 10 -27.59 27.78 -37.60
C MET A 10 -29.11 27.62 -37.58
N LEU A 11 -29.64 26.76 -36.73
CA LEU A 11 -31.08 26.53 -36.61
C LEU A 11 -31.81 27.78 -36.12
N VAL A 12 -31.32 28.44 -35.08
CA VAL A 12 -31.92 29.67 -34.56
C VAL A 12 -31.83 30.80 -35.58
N SER A 13 -30.66 30.98 -36.20
CA SER A 13 -30.47 31.99 -37.24
C SER A 13 -31.37 31.76 -38.45
N SER A 14 -31.48 30.53 -38.93
CA SER A 14 -32.39 30.16 -40.01
C SER A 14 -33.85 30.46 -39.67
N LEU A 15 -34.28 30.11 -38.44
CA LEU A 15 -35.65 30.35 -37.96
C LEU A 15 -35.96 31.86 -37.91
N ILE A 16 -35.04 32.67 -37.38
CA ILE A 16 -35.19 34.12 -37.29
C ILE A 16 -35.26 34.72 -38.69
N THR A 17 -34.40 34.26 -39.61
CA THR A 17 -34.39 34.76 -41.01
C THR A 17 -35.69 34.42 -41.71
N VAL A 18 -36.20 33.22 -41.58
CA VAL A 18 -37.48 32.80 -42.19
C VAL A 18 -38.67 33.61 -41.62
N LEU A 19 -38.72 33.77 -40.29
CA LEU A 19 -39.77 34.58 -39.65
C LEU A 19 -39.68 36.04 -40.05
N GLY A 20 -38.48 36.61 -40.11
CA GLY A 20 -38.27 37.98 -40.60
C GLY A 20 -38.70 38.17 -42.05
N LEU A 21 -38.38 37.21 -42.92
CA LEU A 21 -38.79 37.25 -44.33
C LEU A 21 -40.31 37.18 -44.46
N ALA A 22 -40.96 36.24 -43.74
CA ALA A 22 -42.40 36.11 -43.69
C ALA A 22 -43.08 37.41 -43.23
N PHE A 23 -42.53 38.07 -42.23
CA PHE A 23 -43.01 39.35 -41.74
C PHE A 23 -42.88 40.45 -42.79
N VAL A 24 -41.75 40.55 -43.49
CA VAL A 24 -41.53 41.50 -44.56
C VAL A 24 -42.51 41.28 -45.74
N VAL A 25 -42.69 39.98 -46.14
CA VAL A 25 -43.66 39.62 -47.18
C VAL A 25 -45.08 40.07 -46.80
N GLY A 26 -45.47 39.86 -45.53
CA GLY A 26 -46.75 40.28 -44.99
C GLY A 26 -46.96 41.78 -45.09
N ILE A 27 -45.95 42.60 -44.74
CA ILE A 27 -45.97 44.06 -44.84
C ILE A 27 -46.11 44.49 -46.32
N LEU A 28 -45.29 43.89 -47.20
CA LEU A 28 -45.34 44.21 -48.62
C LEU A 28 -46.68 43.83 -49.25
N TYR A 29 -47.25 42.70 -48.84
CA TYR A 29 -48.59 42.34 -49.34
C TYR A 29 -49.63 43.37 -48.99
N HIS A 30 -49.69 43.83 -47.74
CA HIS A 30 -50.62 44.92 -47.33
C HIS A 30 -50.32 46.23 -47.97
N TYR A 31 -49.05 46.56 -48.17
CA TYR A 31 -48.66 47.79 -48.85
C TYR A 31 -49.12 47.82 -50.35
N PHE A 32 -48.85 46.75 -51.11
CA PHE A 32 -49.26 46.64 -52.51
C PHE A 32 -50.78 46.56 -52.64
N GLN A 33 -51.45 45.90 -51.74
CA GLN A 33 -52.93 45.87 -51.69
C GLN A 33 -53.50 47.27 -51.51
N GLY A 34 -52.94 48.08 -50.59
CA GLY A 34 -53.36 49.45 -50.37
C GLY A 34 -53.07 50.36 -51.59
N GLN A 35 -51.90 50.14 -52.24
CA GLN A 35 -51.55 50.91 -53.46
C GLN A 35 -52.50 50.56 -54.60
N LEU A 36 -52.79 49.27 -54.84
CA LEU A 36 -53.74 48.83 -55.90
C LEU A 36 -55.15 49.40 -55.68
N MET A 37 -55.62 49.40 -54.43
CA MET A 37 -56.90 50.00 -54.08
C MET A 37 -56.89 51.56 -54.37
N GLY A 38 -55.76 52.22 -54.06
CA GLY A 38 -55.60 53.64 -54.37
C GLY A 38 -55.57 53.94 -55.86
N GLU A 39 -55.01 53.04 -56.67
CA GLU A 39 -55.01 53.18 -58.15
C GLU A 39 -56.43 52.94 -58.67
N LEU A 40 -57.15 51.94 -58.25
CA LEU A 40 -58.54 51.67 -58.59
C LEU A 40 -59.43 52.89 -58.24
N LYS A 41 -59.21 53.54 -57.11
CA LYS A 41 -59.91 54.75 -56.71
C LYS A 41 -59.67 55.87 -57.71
N LYS A 42 -58.42 56.12 -58.04
CA LYS A 42 -58.06 57.21 -59.01
C LYS A 42 -58.68 56.92 -60.38
N GLU A 43 -58.55 55.71 -60.85
CA GLU A 43 -59.08 55.28 -62.13
C GLU A 43 -60.62 55.42 -62.17
N ALA A 44 -61.32 54.91 -61.14
CA ALA A 44 -62.79 55.07 -61.05
C ALA A 44 -63.24 56.50 -61.07
N VAL A 45 -62.50 57.42 -60.38
CA VAL A 45 -62.79 58.84 -60.35
C VAL A 45 -62.52 59.49 -61.73
N TYR A 46 -61.45 59.05 -62.43
CA TYR A 46 -61.17 59.59 -63.76
C TYR A 46 -62.22 59.14 -64.80
N ILE A 47 -62.58 57.85 -64.79
CA ILE A 47 -63.57 57.28 -65.68
C ILE A 47 -64.95 57.84 -65.37
N SER A 48 -65.33 58.03 -64.08
CA SER A 48 -66.61 58.65 -63.72
C SER A 48 -66.81 60.04 -64.32
N ARG A 49 -65.78 60.88 -64.27
CA ARG A 49 -65.81 62.22 -64.89
C ARG A 49 -65.97 62.16 -66.40
N GLY A 50 -65.29 61.17 -67.03
CA GLY A 50 -65.47 60.93 -68.46
C GLY A 50 -66.89 60.55 -68.85
N VAL A 51 -67.50 59.68 -68.05
CA VAL A 51 -68.87 59.22 -68.20
C VAL A 51 -69.88 60.35 -67.96
N GLU A 52 -69.62 61.23 -66.97
CA GLU A 52 -70.45 62.38 -66.71
C GLU A 52 -70.45 63.41 -67.90
N SER A 53 -69.32 63.54 -68.60
CA SER A 53 -69.20 64.48 -69.72
C SER A 53 -69.70 63.95 -71.04
N ALA A 54 -69.54 62.63 -71.34
CA ALA A 54 -69.82 62.05 -72.67
C ALA A 54 -70.74 60.82 -72.66
N GLY A 55 -71.28 60.46 -71.45
CA GLY A 55 -72.20 59.32 -71.30
C GLY A 55 -71.52 57.92 -71.51
N THR A 56 -72.32 56.91 -71.78
CA THR A 56 -71.85 55.54 -72.01
C THR A 56 -70.97 55.39 -73.26
N ASP A 57 -71.04 56.34 -74.21
CA ASP A 57 -70.16 56.32 -75.40
C ASP A 57 -68.69 56.58 -75.08
N TYR A 58 -68.41 57.20 -73.91
CA TYR A 58 -67.06 57.29 -73.36
C TYR A 58 -66.53 55.89 -72.99
N LEU A 59 -67.31 55.05 -72.32
CA LEU A 59 -66.91 53.72 -71.91
C LEU A 59 -66.64 52.81 -73.11
N LYS A 60 -67.41 52.91 -74.19
CA LYS A 60 -67.21 52.13 -75.41
C LYS A 60 -65.91 52.47 -76.16
N LYS A 61 -65.39 53.71 -75.97
CA LYS A 61 -64.15 54.14 -76.58
C LYS A 61 -62.94 53.91 -75.67
N LEU A 62 -63.16 53.62 -74.46
CA LEU A 62 -62.08 53.35 -73.48
C LEU A 62 -61.47 51.95 -73.79
N ASN A 63 -60.25 51.94 -74.27
CA ASN A 63 -59.50 50.75 -74.55
C ASN A 63 -58.61 50.44 -73.34
N ASP A 64 -59.22 49.98 -72.26
CA ASP A 64 -58.52 49.72 -71.04
C ASP A 64 -58.36 48.18 -70.88
N GLU A 65 -57.09 47.73 -71.00
CA GLU A 65 -56.76 46.32 -70.92
C GLU A 65 -56.47 45.90 -69.47
N GLY A 66 -56.54 46.80 -68.46
CA GLY A 66 -56.03 46.53 -67.08
C GLY A 66 -57.12 46.34 -66.05
N SER A 67 -58.26 46.97 -66.15
CA SER A 67 -59.31 46.99 -65.16
C SER A 67 -60.66 46.64 -65.74
N ARG A 68 -61.46 45.90 -65.02
CA ARG A 68 -62.83 45.67 -65.43
C ARG A 68 -63.71 46.82 -64.97
N ILE A 69 -64.46 47.38 -65.94
CA ILE A 69 -65.32 48.52 -65.72
C ILE A 69 -66.77 48.10 -65.92
N THR A 70 -67.56 48.29 -64.85
CA THR A 70 -69.00 48.01 -64.86
C THR A 70 -69.77 49.30 -64.54
N TYR A 71 -70.78 49.62 -65.37
CA TYR A 71 -71.66 50.76 -65.13
C TYR A 71 -73.06 50.26 -64.80
N VAL A 72 -73.61 50.76 -63.69
CA VAL A 72 -74.83 50.25 -63.08
C VAL A 72 -75.82 51.41 -62.90
N ASP A 73 -77.11 51.17 -63.21
CA ASP A 73 -78.15 52.20 -63.00
C ASP A 73 -78.62 52.21 -61.50
N GLU A 74 -79.45 53.19 -61.17
CA GLU A 74 -79.99 53.33 -59.81
C GLU A 74 -80.78 52.14 -59.30
N SER A 75 -81.30 51.29 -60.17
CA SER A 75 -81.97 50.03 -59.80
C SER A 75 -81.04 48.87 -59.53
N GLY A 76 -79.74 49.05 -59.73
CA GLY A 76 -78.70 48.04 -59.61
C GLY A 76 -78.53 47.20 -60.90
N LYS A 77 -79.16 47.56 -61.99
CA LYS A 77 -79.04 46.80 -63.25
C LYS A 77 -77.77 47.31 -64.00
N VAL A 78 -76.99 46.35 -64.49
CA VAL A 78 -75.76 46.68 -65.25
C VAL A 78 -76.17 47.21 -66.60
N ILE A 79 -75.65 48.44 -66.99
CA ILE A 79 -75.84 49.08 -68.24
C ILE A 79 -74.67 48.81 -69.18
N TYR A 80 -73.47 48.71 -68.66
CA TYR A 80 -72.26 48.48 -69.45
C TYR A 80 -71.25 47.64 -68.60
N ASP A 81 -70.56 46.72 -69.25
CA ASP A 81 -69.41 46.00 -68.73
C ASP A 81 -68.45 45.76 -69.91
N ASN A 82 -67.13 45.94 -69.67
CA ASN A 82 -66.10 45.81 -70.72
C ASN A 82 -65.67 44.36 -70.94
N GLU A 83 -65.92 43.44 -69.98
CA GLU A 83 -65.47 42.04 -70.03
C GLU A 83 -66.58 41.02 -70.20
N ALA A 84 -67.78 41.34 -69.74
CA ALA A 84 -68.85 40.38 -69.71
C ALA A 84 -70.12 40.87 -70.45
N ASN A 85 -70.96 39.95 -70.99
CA ASN A 85 -72.19 40.33 -71.66
C ASN A 85 -73.24 40.83 -70.63
N VAL A 86 -73.64 42.07 -70.73
CA VAL A 86 -74.60 42.73 -69.83
C VAL A 86 -75.93 42.01 -69.73
N GLU A 87 -76.42 41.34 -70.79
CA GLU A 87 -77.67 40.59 -70.76
C GLU A 87 -77.67 39.37 -69.86
N SER A 88 -76.47 38.80 -69.57
CA SER A 88 -76.27 37.59 -68.71
C SER A 88 -75.89 37.97 -67.23
N MET A 89 -75.90 39.25 -66.92
CA MET A 89 -75.47 39.70 -65.59
C MET A 89 -76.67 39.88 -64.65
N ASP A 90 -76.47 39.38 -63.43
CA ASP A 90 -77.37 39.58 -62.30
C ASP A 90 -77.41 41.02 -61.86
N ASN A 91 -78.45 41.46 -61.15
CA ASN A 91 -78.53 42.77 -60.55
C ASN A 91 -77.40 42.93 -59.49
N HIS A 92 -76.64 44.03 -59.67
CA HIS A 92 -75.46 44.36 -58.83
C HIS A 92 -75.78 45.27 -57.64
N GLY A 93 -77.04 45.76 -57.47
CA GLY A 93 -77.44 46.64 -56.39
C GLY A 93 -77.25 46.12 -54.97
N HIS A 94 -77.14 44.80 -54.79
CA HIS A 94 -76.87 44.20 -53.51
C HIS A 94 -75.41 44.11 -53.15
N ARG A 95 -74.49 44.45 -54.03
CA ARG A 95 -73.07 44.40 -53.83
C ARG A 95 -72.60 45.49 -52.92
N LYS A 96 -71.73 45.16 -51.95
CA LYS A 96 -71.29 46.05 -50.87
C LYS A 96 -70.71 47.35 -51.39
N GLU A 97 -69.81 47.24 -52.37
CA GLU A 97 -69.17 48.39 -52.99
C GLU A 97 -70.19 49.33 -53.69
N ILE A 98 -71.24 48.78 -54.32
CA ILE A 98 -72.30 49.57 -54.99
C ILE A 98 -73.17 50.26 -53.95
N ARG A 99 -73.64 49.51 -52.90
CA ARG A 99 -74.42 50.10 -51.82
C ARG A 99 -73.70 51.20 -51.07
N GLU A 100 -72.43 50.96 -50.76
CA GLU A 100 -71.58 51.97 -50.08
C GLU A 100 -71.45 53.22 -50.98
N ALA A 101 -71.26 53.04 -52.30
CA ALA A 101 -71.19 54.16 -53.27
C ALA A 101 -72.50 54.92 -53.36
N GLU A 102 -73.67 54.26 -53.33
CA GLU A 102 -74.97 54.88 -53.29
C GLU A 102 -75.21 55.75 -52.05
N ILE A 103 -74.73 55.33 -50.89
CA ILE A 103 -74.90 56.03 -49.58
C ILE A 103 -73.85 57.12 -49.40
N ASN A 104 -72.56 56.77 -49.62
CA ASN A 104 -71.41 57.61 -49.26
C ASN A 104 -70.75 58.32 -50.42
N GLY A 105 -71.22 58.08 -51.67
CA GLY A 105 -70.62 58.59 -52.90
C GLY A 105 -69.49 57.67 -53.42
N GLU A 106 -68.88 56.90 -52.59
CA GLU A 106 -67.86 55.91 -52.99
C GLU A 106 -67.95 54.67 -52.08
N GLY A 107 -67.56 53.47 -52.60
CA GLY A 107 -67.54 52.21 -51.87
C GLY A 107 -66.46 51.30 -52.39
N ALA A 108 -65.96 50.47 -51.50
CA ALA A 108 -64.93 49.47 -51.82
C ALA A 108 -65.26 48.12 -51.22
N ASP A 109 -64.92 47.02 -51.92
CA ASP A 109 -65.07 45.65 -51.41
C ASP A 109 -63.99 44.76 -52.01
N GLU A 110 -63.75 43.68 -51.32
CA GLU A 110 -62.81 42.66 -51.73
C GLU A 110 -63.47 41.28 -51.55
N ARG A 111 -63.65 40.57 -52.66
CA ARG A 111 -64.31 39.26 -52.61
C ARG A 111 -63.88 38.33 -53.75
N MET A 112 -64.16 37.02 -53.57
CA MET A 112 -64.07 36.11 -54.71
C MET A 112 -65.10 36.43 -55.76
N SER A 113 -64.62 36.70 -56.95
CA SER A 113 -65.49 36.98 -58.10
C SER A 113 -66.24 35.71 -58.52
N SER A 114 -67.57 35.75 -58.55
CA SER A 114 -68.39 34.59 -59.00
C SER A 114 -68.21 34.37 -60.51
N THR A 115 -67.70 35.34 -61.24
CA THR A 115 -67.53 35.30 -62.70
C THR A 115 -66.13 34.86 -63.08
N LEU A 116 -65.08 35.27 -62.32
CA LEU A 116 -63.69 35.02 -62.64
C LEU A 116 -63.05 33.92 -61.72
N SER A 117 -63.73 33.49 -60.69
CA SER A 117 -63.20 32.54 -59.67
C SER A 117 -61.90 33.01 -58.99
N GLU A 118 -61.66 34.29 -58.98
CA GLU A 118 -60.47 34.94 -58.46
C GLU A 118 -60.85 35.99 -57.39
N LYS A 119 -59.97 36.24 -56.47
CA LYS A 119 -60.14 37.28 -55.45
C LYS A 119 -59.92 38.62 -56.14
N THR A 120 -61.01 39.41 -56.23
CA THR A 120 -61.03 40.72 -57.01
C THR A 120 -61.29 41.86 -56.04
N MET A 121 -60.59 42.94 -56.24
CA MET A 121 -60.80 44.20 -55.54
C MET A 121 -61.71 45.08 -56.36
N TYR A 122 -62.73 45.63 -55.71
CA TYR A 122 -63.74 46.47 -56.33
C TYR A 122 -63.72 47.88 -55.72
N TYR A 123 -63.81 48.89 -56.58
CA TYR A 123 -64.04 50.28 -56.17
C TYR A 123 -65.16 50.88 -56.99
N ALA A 124 -66.13 51.46 -56.31
CA ALA A 124 -67.31 52.03 -56.94
C ALA A 124 -67.45 53.53 -56.61
N VAL A 125 -67.90 54.31 -57.58
CA VAL A 125 -68.15 55.74 -57.43
C VAL A 125 -69.56 56.09 -57.99
N ARG A 126 -70.34 56.83 -57.23
CA ARG A 126 -71.62 57.32 -57.61
C ARG A 126 -71.44 58.60 -58.48
N LEU A 127 -72.16 58.63 -59.60
CA LEU A 127 -72.18 59.76 -60.51
C LEU A 127 -73.34 60.71 -60.14
N GLU A 128 -73.30 61.97 -60.67
CA GLU A 128 -74.35 62.99 -60.45
C GLU A 128 -75.73 62.55 -60.93
N ASN A 129 -75.82 61.68 -61.95
CA ASN A 129 -77.07 61.10 -62.46
C ASN A 129 -77.65 59.96 -61.62
N GLY A 130 -77.08 59.64 -60.45
CA GLY A 130 -77.50 58.62 -59.58
C GLY A 130 -76.96 57.22 -59.86
N ASN A 131 -76.40 56.98 -61.05
CA ASN A 131 -75.80 55.69 -61.44
C ASN A 131 -74.45 55.48 -60.77
N VAL A 132 -73.99 54.22 -60.74
CA VAL A 132 -72.71 53.89 -60.12
C VAL A 132 -71.74 53.26 -61.10
N LEU A 133 -70.55 53.81 -61.17
CA LEU A 133 -69.43 53.29 -61.93
C LEU A 133 -68.55 52.41 -60.99
N ARG A 134 -68.32 51.21 -61.37
CA ARG A 134 -67.45 50.28 -60.61
C ARG A 134 -66.25 49.92 -61.48
N VAL A 135 -65.07 50.01 -60.89
CA VAL A 135 -63.80 49.49 -61.43
C VAL A 135 -63.32 48.33 -60.57
N SER A 136 -62.80 47.33 -61.18
CA SER A 136 -62.25 46.20 -60.42
C SER A 136 -60.97 45.69 -61.08
N SER A 137 -60.07 45.23 -60.21
CA SER A 137 -58.83 44.59 -60.61
C SER A 137 -58.63 43.22 -59.84
N ASN A 138 -57.98 42.29 -60.50
CA ASN A 138 -57.72 40.97 -59.95
C ASN A 138 -56.57 41.04 -58.92
N GLN A 139 -56.74 40.42 -57.75
CA GLN A 139 -55.73 40.32 -56.72
C GLN A 139 -54.52 39.47 -57.17
N ALA A 140 -54.65 38.69 -58.29
CA ALA A 140 -53.52 38.02 -58.92
C ALA A 140 -52.35 38.95 -59.24
N SER A 141 -52.64 40.24 -59.50
CA SER A 141 -51.62 41.27 -59.74
C SER A 141 -50.71 41.50 -58.55
N VAL A 142 -51.26 41.46 -57.31
CA VAL A 142 -50.47 41.61 -56.07
C VAL A 142 -49.55 40.46 -55.90
N TRP A 143 -50.07 39.20 -56.12
CA TRP A 143 -49.26 38.02 -56.07
C TRP A 143 -48.18 37.96 -57.15
N MET A 144 -48.46 38.45 -58.37
CA MET A 144 -47.48 38.52 -59.44
C MET A 144 -46.34 39.51 -59.11
N LEU A 145 -46.64 40.64 -58.47
CA LEU A 145 -45.63 41.56 -57.97
C LEU A 145 -44.77 40.94 -56.86
N LEU A 146 -45.38 40.22 -55.94
CA LEU A 146 -44.62 39.48 -54.88
C LEU A 146 -43.76 38.40 -55.48
N LEU A 147 -44.23 37.68 -56.52
CA LEU A 147 -43.44 36.61 -57.19
C LEU A 147 -42.21 37.21 -57.90
N GLN A 148 -42.30 38.43 -58.45
CA GLN A 148 -41.14 39.16 -59.04
C GLN A 148 -40.06 39.48 -57.97
N LEU A 149 -40.45 39.59 -56.70
CA LEU A 149 -39.52 39.83 -55.59
C LEU A 149 -38.90 38.55 -55.06
N LEU A 150 -39.36 37.37 -55.53
CA LEU A 150 -38.82 36.05 -55.04
C LEU A 150 -37.30 35.94 -55.29
N PRO A 151 -36.70 36.26 -56.46
CA PRO A 151 -35.28 36.13 -56.70
C PRO A 151 -34.43 37.02 -55.76
N PRO A 152 -34.71 38.33 -55.55
CA PRO A 152 -33.95 39.08 -54.54
C PRO A 152 -34.15 38.62 -53.14
N PHE A 153 -35.33 38.13 -52.74
CA PHE A 153 -35.52 37.46 -51.41
C PHE A 153 -34.74 36.19 -51.26
N ALA A 154 -34.70 35.35 -52.28
CA ALA A 154 -33.88 34.13 -52.27
C ALA A 154 -32.39 34.48 -52.18
N ALA A 155 -31.91 35.51 -52.89
CA ALA A 155 -30.53 35.95 -52.79
C ALA A 155 -30.18 36.43 -51.38
N VAL A 156 -31.05 37.24 -50.75
CA VAL A 156 -30.87 37.72 -49.37
C VAL A 156 -30.87 36.54 -48.40
N LEU A 157 -31.78 35.57 -48.55
CA LEU A 157 -31.85 34.37 -47.72
C LEU A 157 -30.55 33.55 -47.81
N ILE A 158 -30.06 33.31 -49.04
CA ILE A 158 -28.81 32.56 -49.25
C ILE A 158 -27.63 33.34 -48.63
N LEU A 159 -27.55 34.63 -48.82
CA LEU A 159 -26.50 35.45 -48.24
C LEU A 159 -26.52 35.41 -46.71
N MET A 160 -27.69 35.53 -46.09
CA MET A 160 -27.87 35.48 -44.65
C MET A 160 -27.48 34.11 -44.09
N LEU A 161 -27.83 33.00 -44.77
CA LEU A 161 -27.44 31.65 -44.40
C LEU A 161 -25.92 31.45 -44.50
N LEU A 162 -25.28 31.97 -45.54
CA LEU A 162 -23.81 31.92 -45.70
C LEU A 162 -23.11 32.72 -44.61
N LEU A 163 -23.54 33.93 -44.33
CA LEU A 163 -22.97 34.76 -43.26
C LEU A 163 -23.17 34.13 -41.90
N SER A 164 -24.38 33.57 -41.65
CA SER A 164 -24.69 32.81 -40.42
C SER A 164 -23.78 31.60 -40.27
N GLY A 165 -23.50 30.85 -41.34
CA GLY A 165 -22.61 29.71 -41.36
C GLY A 165 -21.17 30.07 -41.00
N VAL A 166 -20.65 31.15 -41.60
CA VAL A 166 -19.30 31.68 -41.30
C VAL A 166 -19.23 32.15 -39.84
N PHE A 167 -20.23 32.88 -39.38
CA PHE A 167 -20.28 33.38 -38.01
C PHE A 167 -20.39 32.25 -36.99
N ALA A 168 -21.30 31.30 -37.24
CA ALA A 168 -21.47 30.12 -36.38
C ALA A 168 -20.21 29.27 -36.31
N SER A 169 -19.49 29.08 -37.41
CA SER A 169 -18.23 28.37 -37.46
C SER A 169 -17.14 29.04 -36.61
N ARG A 170 -16.96 30.35 -36.81
CA ARG A 170 -15.96 31.12 -36.02
C ARG A 170 -16.30 31.18 -34.53
N LEU A 171 -17.56 31.44 -34.20
CA LEU A 171 -18.00 31.54 -32.81
C LEU A 171 -17.89 30.20 -32.10
N SER A 172 -18.31 29.12 -32.78
CA SER A 172 -18.19 27.75 -32.24
C SER A 172 -16.71 27.35 -32.00
N GLY A 173 -15.80 27.74 -32.88
CA GLY A 173 -14.37 27.55 -32.71
C GLY A 173 -13.85 28.30 -31.49
N LYS A 174 -14.07 29.60 -31.41
CA LYS A 174 -13.61 30.44 -30.31
C LYS A 174 -14.12 30.02 -28.93
N VAL A 175 -15.34 29.49 -28.84
CA VAL A 175 -15.91 29.00 -27.55
C VAL A 175 -15.35 27.66 -27.15
N VAL A 176 -15.04 26.77 -28.10
CA VAL A 176 -14.65 25.40 -27.80
C VAL A 176 -13.13 25.21 -27.73
N GLU A 177 -12.36 26.02 -28.43
CA GLU A 177 -10.90 25.92 -28.48
C GLU A 177 -10.24 26.04 -27.08
N PRO A 178 -10.58 27.05 -26.24
CA PRO A 178 -10.04 27.12 -24.88
C PRO A 178 -10.41 25.93 -23.99
N LEU A 179 -11.60 25.32 -24.21
CA LEU A 179 -12.03 24.15 -23.45
C LEU A 179 -11.31 22.86 -23.87
N ASN A 180 -10.92 22.76 -25.14
CA ASN A 180 -10.15 21.62 -25.63
C ASN A 180 -8.65 21.71 -25.30
N GLY A 181 -8.16 22.91 -25.07
CA GLY A 181 -6.78 23.18 -24.67
C GLY A 181 -6.51 23.11 -23.17
N LEU A 182 -7.51 22.73 -22.36
CA LEU A 182 -7.33 22.63 -20.91
C LEU A 182 -6.34 21.51 -20.55
N ASP A 183 -5.28 21.87 -19.81
CA ASP A 183 -4.38 20.94 -19.18
C ASP A 183 -4.99 20.46 -17.86
N LEU A 184 -5.42 19.19 -17.84
CA LEU A 184 -5.99 18.56 -16.66
C LEU A 184 -4.92 18.05 -15.68
N GLU A 185 -3.65 18.01 -16.10
CA GLU A 185 -2.55 17.68 -15.21
C GLU A 185 -2.15 18.89 -14.36
N HIS A 186 -2.28 20.11 -14.93
CA HIS A 186 -2.02 21.38 -14.25
C HIS A 186 -3.26 22.27 -14.27
N PRO A 187 -4.35 21.90 -13.57
CA PRO A 187 -5.64 22.59 -13.67
C PRO A 187 -5.59 24.07 -13.26
N ASP A 188 -4.69 24.40 -12.34
CA ASP A 188 -4.55 25.76 -11.79
C ASP A 188 -3.82 26.72 -12.74
N GLU A 189 -3.15 26.23 -13.79
CA GLU A 189 -2.40 27.02 -14.78
C GLU A 189 -3.24 27.36 -16.03
N ASN A 190 -4.49 26.87 -16.11
CA ASN A 190 -5.35 27.08 -17.25
C ASN A 190 -5.96 28.50 -17.24
N ASP A 191 -5.78 29.25 -18.32
CA ASP A 191 -6.52 30.48 -18.62
C ASP A 191 -7.86 30.12 -19.28
N ALA A 192 -8.86 29.83 -18.45
CA ALA A 192 -10.17 29.38 -18.87
C ALA A 192 -11.27 30.37 -18.46
N TYR A 193 -12.46 30.25 -19.10
CA TYR A 193 -13.63 31.02 -18.74
C TYR A 193 -14.01 30.89 -17.25
N ASP A 194 -14.51 31.97 -16.65
CA ASP A 194 -14.91 32.04 -15.24
C ASP A 194 -15.92 30.92 -14.86
N GLU A 195 -16.77 30.51 -15.80
CA GLU A 195 -17.75 29.45 -15.61
C GLU A 195 -17.12 28.05 -15.48
N VAL A 196 -15.88 27.89 -15.96
CA VAL A 196 -15.12 26.63 -15.89
C VAL A 196 -14.21 26.56 -14.67
N GLN A 197 -13.82 27.70 -14.11
CA GLN A 197 -12.95 27.82 -12.94
C GLN A 197 -13.39 26.96 -11.73
N PRO A 198 -14.69 26.90 -11.35
CA PRO A 198 -15.14 26.03 -10.26
C PRO A 198 -14.91 24.53 -10.53
N LEU A 199 -15.01 24.14 -11.82
CA LEU A 199 -14.75 22.76 -12.23
C LEU A 199 -13.25 22.44 -12.17
N LEU A 200 -12.40 23.34 -12.67
CA LEU A 200 -10.93 23.19 -12.60
C LEU A 200 -10.44 23.12 -11.16
N SER A 201 -10.95 23.99 -10.28
CA SER A 201 -10.62 23.97 -8.85
C SER A 201 -11.04 22.65 -8.16
N LYS A 202 -12.17 22.07 -8.57
CA LYS A 202 -12.59 20.76 -8.07
C LYS A 202 -11.67 19.63 -8.55
N ILE A 203 -11.28 19.66 -9.83
CA ILE A 203 -10.34 18.70 -10.41
C ILE A 203 -8.98 18.82 -9.73
N SER A 204 -8.44 20.03 -9.56
CA SER A 204 -7.19 20.30 -8.85
C SER A 204 -7.21 19.71 -7.43
N ARG A 205 -8.29 19.96 -6.69
CA ARG A 205 -8.46 19.41 -5.34
C ARG A 205 -8.48 17.88 -5.34
N GLN A 206 -9.20 17.25 -6.27
CA GLN A 206 -9.26 15.80 -6.40
C GLN A 206 -7.90 15.21 -6.79
N SER A 207 -7.21 15.78 -7.76
CA SER A 207 -5.88 15.34 -8.19
C SER A 207 -4.87 15.44 -7.05
N ARG A 208 -4.90 16.54 -6.29
CA ARG A 208 -4.07 16.70 -5.09
C ARG A 208 -4.38 15.65 -4.02
N GLN A 209 -5.66 15.37 -3.78
CA GLN A 209 -6.07 14.35 -2.82
C GLN A 209 -5.61 12.95 -3.24
N ILE A 210 -5.78 12.58 -4.51
CA ILE A 210 -5.31 11.29 -5.05
C ILE A 210 -3.78 11.19 -4.92
N ARG A 211 -3.04 12.25 -5.24
CA ARG A 211 -1.57 12.29 -5.10
C ARG A 211 -1.15 12.07 -3.66
N LEU A 212 -1.76 12.76 -2.71
CA LEU A 212 -1.48 12.59 -1.28
C LEU A 212 -1.79 11.17 -0.79
N GLN A 213 -2.90 10.58 -1.24
CA GLN A 213 -3.25 9.20 -0.91
C GLN A 213 -2.26 8.19 -1.50
N LEU A 214 -1.82 8.41 -2.74
CA LEU A 214 -0.84 7.56 -3.40
C LEU A 214 0.53 7.66 -2.71
N GLU A 215 0.96 8.86 -2.33
CA GLU A 215 2.20 9.08 -1.58
C GLU A 215 2.14 8.43 -0.19
N ALA A 216 1.01 8.57 0.51
CA ALA A 216 0.80 7.91 1.81
C ALA A 216 0.85 6.38 1.68
N ALA A 217 0.18 5.81 0.67
CA ALA A 217 0.19 4.36 0.41
C ALA A 217 1.61 3.86 0.06
N ARG A 218 2.34 4.60 -0.78
CA ARG A 218 3.74 4.28 -1.12
C ARG A 218 4.66 4.37 0.10
N ARG A 219 4.44 5.36 0.97
CA ARG A 219 5.20 5.49 2.22
C ARG A 219 4.95 4.30 3.14
N GLN A 220 3.69 3.93 3.38
CA GLN A 220 3.34 2.75 4.18
C GLN A 220 3.95 1.45 3.61
N GLN A 221 3.90 1.26 2.30
CA GLN A 221 4.50 0.10 1.66
C GLN A 221 6.03 0.08 1.85
N LYS A 222 6.68 1.25 1.71
CA LYS A 222 8.13 1.36 1.92
C LYS A 222 8.51 1.12 3.38
N GLU A 223 7.77 1.68 4.34
CA GLU A 223 7.97 1.46 5.78
C GLU A 223 7.81 -0.03 6.13
N PHE A 224 6.75 -0.68 5.65
CA PHE A 224 6.56 -2.12 5.84
C PHE A 224 7.72 -2.93 5.25
N SER A 225 8.18 -2.60 4.04
CA SER A 225 9.33 -3.27 3.41
C SER A 225 10.60 -3.08 4.22
N ILE A 226 10.88 -1.86 4.72
CA ILE A 226 12.06 -1.60 5.54
C ILE A 226 12.01 -2.40 6.85
N ILE A 227 10.86 -2.46 7.50
CA ILE A 227 10.71 -3.23 8.76
C ILE A 227 10.98 -4.70 8.48
N THR A 228 10.31 -5.28 7.49
CA THR A 228 10.43 -6.71 7.18
C THR A 228 11.84 -7.12 6.72
N GLU A 229 12.50 -6.26 5.92
CA GLU A 229 13.87 -6.53 5.45
C GLU A 229 14.94 -6.44 6.55
N ASN A 230 14.70 -5.65 7.61
CA ASN A 230 15.64 -5.52 8.71
C ASN A 230 15.35 -6.47 9.89
N MET A 231 14.28 -7.28 9.82
CA MET A 231 14.02 -8.33 10.81
C MET A 231 15.08 -9.43 10.72
N GLN A 232 15.47 -9.99 11.85
CA GLN A 232 16.33 -11.17 11.93
C GLN A 232 15.55 -12.43 11.58
N GLU A 233 14.26 -12.45 11.87
CA GLU A 233 13.35 -13.53 11.54
C GLU A 233 13.02 -13.54 10.05
N GLY A 234 12.92 -14.73 9.49
CA GLY A 234 12.47 -14.93 8.12
C GLY A 234 10.95 -14.79 8.02
N LEU A 235 10.48 -13.84 7.23
CA LEU A 235 9.06 -13.68 6.91
C LEU A 235 8.78 -14.15 5.48
N LEU A 236 7.87 -15.10 5.35
CA LEU A 236 7.46 -15.68 4.07
C LEU A 236 5.94 -15.71 3.99
N VAL A 237 5.38 -15.18 2.92
CA VAL A 237 3.94 -15.21 2.62
C VAL A 237 3.72 -16.00 1.35
N ILE A 238 2.83 -16.97 1.40
CA ILE A 238 2.48 -17.83 0.26
C ILE A 238 0.98 -17.77 -0.03
N ASP A 239 0.63 -18.02 -1.29
CA ASP A 239 -0.76 -18.22 -1.69
C ASP A 239 -1.21 -19.68 -1.47
N ARG A 240 -2.48 -19.96 -1.79
CA ARG A 240 -3.05 -21.32 -1.69
C ARG A 240 -2.41 -22.33 -2.65
N TYR A 241 -1.70 -21.88 -3.67
CA TYR A 241 -0.99 -22.72 -4.64
C TYR A 241 0.48 -22.90 -4.30
N THR A 242 0.87 -22.53 -3.07
CA THR A 242 2.25 -22.60 -2.57
C THR A 242 3.23 -21.62 -3.24
N MET A 243 2.73 -20.62 -3.97
CA MET A 243 3.58 -19.62 -4.61
C MET A 243 3.94 -18.53 -3.63
N VAL A 244 5.19 -18.10 -3.65
CA VAL A 244 5.71 -17.03 -2.79
C VAL A 244 5.14 -15.68 -3.22
N LEU A 245 4.35 -15.05 -2.35
CA LEU A 245 3.82 -13.69 -2.56
C LEU A 245 4.75 -12.61 -2.02
N SER A 246 5.38 -12.88 -0.88
CA SER A 246 6.31 -11.94 -0.24
C SER A 246 7.33 -12.72 0.58
N VAL A 247 8.55 -12.23 0.62
CA VAL A 247 9.65 -12.82 1.37
C VAL A 247 10.67 -11.74 1.72
N ASN A 248 11.23 -11.79 2.93
CA ASN A 248 12.32 -10.92 3.33
C ASN A 248 13.70 -11.61 3.13
N SER A 249 14.76 -10.83 3.18
CA SER A 249 16.13 -11.31 2.99
C SER A 249 16.58 -12.35 4.03
N SER A 250 16.00 -12.33 5.23
CA SER A 250 16.34 -13.26 6.31
C SER A 250 15.93 -14.70 6.02
N VAL A 251 14.87 -14.93 5.24
CA VAL A 251 14.50 -16.29 4.79
C VAL A 251 15.66 -16.93 4.00
N GLY A 252 16.27 -16.16 3.09
CA GLY A 252 17.42 -16.64 2.31
C GLY A 252 18.62 -17.03 3.19
N LYS A 253 18.88 -16.24 4.23
CA LYS A 253 19.97 -16.50 5.18
C LYS A 253 19.69 -17.75 6.02
N LEU A 254 18.47 -17.89 6.56
CA LEU A 254 18.06 -18.99 7.42
C LEU A 254 17.97 -20.32 6.66
N LEU A 255 17.48 -20.29 5.42
CA LEU A 255 17.35 -21.47 4.57
C LEU A 255 18.55 -21.69 3.65
N LYS A 256 19.60 -20.85 3.74
CA LYS A 256 20.83 -20.87 2.91
C LYS A 256 20.55 -20.87 1.40
N VAL A 257 19.48 -20.17 0.98
CA VAL A 257 19.09 -20.02 -0.44
C VAL A 257 19.58 -18.68 -0.96
N LYS A 258 20.29 -18.69 -2.09
CA LYS A 258 20.94 -17.48 -2.63
C LYS A 258 19.96 -16.46 -3.22
N GLU A 259 18.89 -16.90 -3.84
CA GLU A 259 17.92 -16.02 -4.50
C GLU A 259 16.52 -16.61 -4.35
N ILE A 260 15.58 -15.79 -3.95
CA ILE A 260 14.17 -16.17 -3.79
C ILE A 260 13.35 -15.16 -4.60
N LYS A 261 12.60 -15.68 -5.60
CA LYS A 261 11.75 -14.84 -6.44
C LYS A 261 10.28 -14.99 -6.05
N THR A 262 9.59 -13.88 -5.97
CA THR A 262 8.12 -13.89 -5.87
C THR A 262 7.53 -14.60 -7.09
N GLY A 263 6.51 -15.41 -6.87
CA GLY A 263 5.89 -16.23 -7.91
C GLY A 263 6.54 -17.61 -8.12
N GLU A 264 7.57 -17.97 -7.36
CA GLU A 264 8.11 -19.33 -7.32
C GLU A 264 7.45 -20.18 -6.22
N SER A 265 7.51 -21.50 -6.36
CA SER A 265 6.96 -22.40 -5.33
C SER A 265 7.83 -22.40 -4.08
N VAL A 266 7.20 -22.31 -2.90
CA VAL A 266 7.85 -22.37 -1.59
C VAL A 266 8.69 -23.64 -1.40
N TYR A 267 8.35 -24.74 -2.06
CA TYR A 267 9.08 -25.99 -2.00
C TYR A 267 10.45 -25.96 -2.70
N LEU A 268 10.76 -24.89 -3.46
CA LEU A 268 12.11 -24.67 -3.98
C LEU A 268 13.04 -24.15 -2.88
N LEU A 269 12.50 -23.52 -1.84
CA LEU A 269 13.28 -22.98 -0.73
C LEU A 269 13.76 -24.09 0.21
N ASN A 270 12.90 -25.04 0.51
CA ASN A 270 13.24 -26.22 1.29
C ASN A 270 12.39 -27.42 0.87
N ARG A 271 13.07 -28.55 0.61
CA ARG A 271 12.45 -29.78 0.11
C ARG A 271 12.25 -30.86 1.18
N SER A 272 12.61 -30.57 2.46
CA SER A 272 12.44 -31.53 3.54
C SER A 272 10.97 -31.93 3.69
N GLU A 273 10.74 -33.17 4.11
CA GLU A 273 9.39 -33.70 4.33
C GLU A 273 8.69 -32.95 5.46
N GLU A 274 9.45 -32.58 6.49
CA GLU A 274 8.95 -31.83 7.65
C GLU A 274 8.44 -30.43 7.24
N PHE A 275 9.21 -29.70 6.44
CA PHE A 275 8.82 -28.38 5.96
C PHE A 275 7.58 -28.45 5.05
N ARG A 276 7.54 -29.46 4.16
CA ARG A 276 6.37 -29.72 3.32
C ARG A 276 5.13 -30.04 4.15
N GLY A 277 5.30 -30.84 5.22
CA GLY A 277 4.22 -31.16 6.15
C GLY A 277 3.62 -29.90 6.79
N VAL A 278 4.47 -28.96 7.26
CA VAL A 278 4.02 -27.69 7.84
C VAL A 278 3.25 -26.86 6.81
N VAL A 279 3.80 -26.70 5.59
CA VAL A 279 3.13 -25.95 4.52
C VAL A 279 1.78 -26.60 4.14
N GLY A 280 1.72 -27.93 4.05
CA GLY A 280 0.47 -28.63 3.74
C GLY A 280 -0.60 -28.41 4.80
N GLN A 281 -0.25 -28.57 6.08
CA GLN A 281 -1.20 -28.42 7.20
C GLN A 281 -1.70 -26.97 7.35
N VAL A 282 -0.84 -25.98 7.15
CA VAL A 282 -1.29 -24.59 7.23
C VAL A 282 -2.25 -24.22 6.10
N LEU A 283 -2.06 -24.76 4.90
CA LEU A 283 -2.98 -24.54 3.78
C LEU A 283 -4.31 -25.28 3.95
N GLU A 284 -4.36 -26.34 4.79
CA GLU A 284 -5.60 -26.96 5.26
C GLU A 284 -6.33 -26.12 6.34
N GLY A 285 -5.77 -24.97 6.74
CA GLY A 285 -6.36 -24.09 7.74
C GLY A 285 -5.91 -24.34 9.19
N LYS A 286 -4.89 -25.16 9.41
CA LYS A 286 -4.33 -25.43 10.74
C LYS A 286 -3.18 -24.49 11.05
N HIS A 287 -3.07 -24.08 12.33
CA HIS A 287 -1.88 -23.36 12.80
C HIS A 287 -0.78 -24.38 13.11
N GLU A 288 0.42 -24.13 12.63
CA GLU A 288 1.59 -24.97 12.87
C GLU A 288 2.69 -24.19 13.59
N ASN A 289 3.31 -24.85 14.56
CA ASN A 289 4.47 -24.33 15.29
C ASN A 289 5.40 -25.48 15.60
N LYS A 290 6.44 -25.64 14.80
CA LYS A 290 7.39 -26.75 14.90
C LYS A 290 8.82 -26.24 14.82
N ILE A 291 9.72 -26.88 15.56
CA ILE A 291 11.15 -26.69 15.41
C ILE A 291 11.64 -27.75 14.43
N LEU A 292 12.27 -27.30 13.36
CA LEU A 292 12.83 -28.13 12.31
C LEU A 292 14.34 -27.98 12.29
N ARG A 293 15.05 -29.08 12.08
CA ARG A 293 16.50 -29.04 11.89
C ARG A 293 16.81 -28.84 10.41
N LEU A 294 17.17 -27.62 10.04
CA LEU A 294 17.42 -27.23 8.68
C LEU A 294 18.89 -26.81 8.50
N ASP A 295 19.63 -27.54 7.67
CA ASP A 295 21.05 -27.27 7.39
C ASP A 295 21.96 -27.10 8.61
N GLY A 296 21.65 -27.82 9.68
CA GLY A 296 22.42 -27.83 10.93
C GLY A 296 21.95 -26.83 11.98
N ASN A 297 21.02 -25.95 11.65
CA ASN A 297 20.39 -25.01 12.58
C ASN A 297 19.01 -25.51 13.03
N GLU A 298 18.62 -25.15 14.22
CA GLU A 298 17.27 -25.41 14.77
C GLU A 298 16.38 -24.20 14.46
N ILE A 299 15.51 -24.33 13.44
CA ILE A 299 14.63 -23.27 12.99
C ILE A 299 13.21 -23.52 13.49
N GLN A 300 12.68 -22.61 14.27
CA GLN A 300 11.27 -22.62 14.65
C GLN A 300 10.46 -22.06 13.49
N VAL A 301 9.56 -22.87 12.93
CA VAL A 301 8.64 -22.54 11.86
C VAL A 301 7.27 -22.32 12.46
N ILE A 302 6.80 -21.08 12.43
CA ILE A 302 5.46 -20.68 12.89
C ILE A 302 4.66 -20.34 11.65
N ALA A 303 3.67 -21.17 11.32
CA ALA A 303 2.87 -21.03 10.12
C ALA A 303 1.40 -20.79 10.46
N ASN A 304 0.85 -19.68 10.00
CA ASN A 304 -0.52 -19.26 10.25
C ASN A 304 -1.30 -19.15 8.93
N PRO A 305 -2.49 -19.76 8.82
CA PRO A 305 -3.31 -19.66 7.63
C PRO A 305 -3.90 -18.24 7.49
N VAL A 306 -3.91 -17.72 6.28
CA VAL A 306 -4.63 -16.50 5.92
C VAL A 306 -5.99 -16.92 5.36
N THR A 307 -7.05 -16.61 6.11
CA THR A 307 -8.42 -17.01 5.76
C THR A 307 -9.26 -15.81 5.35
N ARG A 308 -10.06 -15.97 4.31
CA ARG A 308 -11.09 -15.03 3.89
C ARG A 308 -12.38 -15.79 3.60
N GLU A 309 -13.49 -15.33 4.14
CA GLU A 309 -14.81 -15.98 3.95
C GLU A 309 -14.78 -17.49 4.25
N ASN A 310 -14.09 -17.92 5.33
CA ASN A 310 -13.92 -19.31 5.72
C ASN A 310 -13.13 -20.20 4.72
N LYS A 311 -12.38 -19.60 3.79
CA LYS A 311 -11.48 -20.32 2.88
C LYS A 311 -10.04 -19.87 3.11
N THR A 312 -9.11 -20.81 3.12
CA THR A 312 -7.68 -20.50 3.20
C THR A 312 -7.22 -19.97 1.85
N GLU A 313 -6.79 -18.71 1.81
CA GLU A 313 -6.25 -18.04 0.61
C GLU A 313 -4.71 -18.15 0.54
N GLY A 314 -4.06 -18.50 1.65
CA GLY A 314 -2.62 -18.61 1.72
C GLY A 314 -2.13 -18.81 3.14
N ALA A 315 -0.87 -18.55 3.39
CA ALA A 315 -0.27 -18.65 4.72
C ALA A 315 0.83 -17.60 4.93
N VAL A 316 0.99 -17.21 6.20
CA VAL A 316 2.15 -16.45 6.67
C VAL A 316 3.01 -17.40 7.49
N ILE A 317 4.28 -17.51 7.12
CA ILE A 317 5.26 -18.39 7.74
C ILE A 317 6.39 -17.52 8.31
N LEU A 318 6.63 -17.65 9.59
CA LEU A 318 7.72 -17.01 10.30
C LEU A 318 8.78 -18.07 10.63
N LEU A 319 10.03 -17.78 10.30
CA LEU A 319 11.20 -18.62 10.56
C LEU A 319 12.07 -17.91 11.61
N VAL A 320 12.31 -18.59 12.73
CA VAL A 320 13.11 -18.04 13.83
C VAL A 320 14.25 -19.01 14.12
N ASP A 321 15.49 -18.52 14.09
CA ASP A 321 16.63 -19.32 14.54
C ASP A 321 16.58 -19.45 16.07
N VAL A 322 16.39 -20.67 16.52
CA VAL A 322 16.32 -21.02 17.94
C VAL A 322 17.47 -21.94 18.36
N THR A 323 18.49 -22.08 17.52
CA THR A 323 19.62 -22.99 17.72
C THR A 323 20.23 -22.79 19.09
N GLU A 324 20.63 -21.55 19.40
CA GLU A 324 21.25 -21.23 20.69
C GLU A 324 20.33 -21.50 21.91
N LYS A 325 19.02 -21.28 21.71
CA LYS A 325 18.00 -21.54 22.74
C LYS A 325 17.85 -23.04 22.99
N VAL A 326 17.74 -23.83 21.91
CA VAL A 326 17.58 -25.30 22.00
C VAL A 326 18.84 -25.91 22.60
N GLU A 327 20.04 -25.51 22.18
CA GLU A 327 21.30 -25.96 22.73
C GLU A 327 21.41 -25.64 24.23
N ARG A 328 21.05 -24.43 24.65
CA ARG A 328 21.04 -24.05 26.07
C ARG A 328 20.03 -24.88 26.88
N GLU A 329 18.84 -25.13 26.33
CA GLU A 329 17.85 -25.98 27.01
C GLU A 329 18.32 -27.43 27.11
N GLN A 330 18.98 -27.95 26.09
CA GLN A 330 19.53 -29.29 26.09
C GLN A 330 20.63 -29.43 27.17
N LEU A 331 21.60 -28.50 27.17
CA LEU A 331 22.65 -28.46 28.19
C LEU A 331 22.07 -28.38 29.60
N ARG A 332 21.00 -27.60 29.80
CA ARG A 332 20.31 -27.50 31.10
C ARG A 332 19.65 -28.84 31.51
N ARG A 333 19.01 -29.54 30.55
CA ARG A 333 18.38 -30.86 30.81
C ARG A 333 19.45 -31.91 31.16
N GLU A 334 20.54 -31.96 30.39
CA GLU A 334 21.66 -32.84 30.63
C GLU A 334 22.29 -32.56 31.99
N PHE A 335 22.51 -31.30 32.34
CA PHE A 335 23.00 -30.89 33.65
C PHE A 335 22.09 -31.40 34.77
N SER A 336 20.77 -31.13 34.69
CA SER A 336 19.82 -31.57 35.72
C SER A 336 19.77 -33.12 35.88
N ALA A 337 19.83 -33.84 34.75
CA ALA A 337 19.87 -35.30 34.77
C ALA A 337 21.16 -35.83 35.42
N ASN A 338 22.31 -35.24 35.07
CA ASN A 338 23.60 -35.62 35.62
C ASN A 338 23.71 -35.31 37.12
N VAL A 339 23.23 -34.11 37.56
CA VAL A 339 23.15 -33.76 38.99
C VAL A 339 22.34 -34.82 39.76
N SER A 340 21.15 -35.16 39.24
CA SER A 340 20.28 -36.15 39.89
C SER A 340 20.95 -37.51 40.01
N HIS A 341 21.66 -37.96 38.98
CA HIS A 341 22.36 -39.21 38.96
C HIS A 341 23.56 -39.22 39.96
N GLU A 342 24.39 -38.16 39.94
CA GLU A 342 25.58 -38.04 40.79
C GLU A 342 25.22 -37.83 42.28
N LEU A 343 24.04 -37.26 42.60
CA LEU A 343 23.50 -37.20 43.97
C LEU A 343 22.93 -38.52 44.44
N LYS A 344 22.23 -39.28 43.56
CA LYS A 344 21.59 -40.54 43.92
C LYS A 344 22.62 -41.63 44.34
N THR A 345 23.75 -41.70 43.64
CA THR A 345 24.77 -42.73 43.86
C THR A 345 25.34 -42.72 45.30
N PRO A 346 25.91 -41.60 45.81
CA PRO A 346 26.42 -41.54 47.17
C PRO A 346 25.32 -41.73 48.23
N LEU A 347 24.11 -41.18 47.98
CA LEU A 347 22.96 -41.29 48.86
C LEU A 347 22.53 -42.78 49.03
N THR A 348 22.46 -43.50 47.89
CA THR A 348 22.17 -44.97 47.94
C THR A 348 23.24 -45.73 48.67
N SER A 349 24.53 -45.37 48.49
CA SER A 349 25.63 -46.03 49.24
C SER A 349 25.56 -45.73 50.72
N ILE A 350 25.29 -44.49 51.14
CA ILE A 350 25.11 -44.11 52.55
C ILE A 350 23.96 -44.91 53.16
N SER A 351 22.78 -44.91 52.48
CA SER A 351 21.61 -45.66 52.95
C SER A 351 21.88 -47.13 53.06
N GLY A 352 22.51 -47.76 52.07
CA GLY A 352 22.81 -49.16 52.07
C GLY A 352 23.83 -49.58 53.19
N PHE A 353 24.88 -48.77 53.41
CA PHE A 353 25.80 -49.00 54.50
C PHE A 353 25.13 -48.82 55.86
N ALA A 354 24.27 -47.81 56.01
CA ALA A 354 23.53 -47.57 57.24
C ALA A 354 22.52 -48.71 57.53
N GLU A 355 21.81 -49.23 56.53
CA GLU A 355 20.85 -50.35 56.62
C GLU A 355 21.54 -51.61 57.03
N ILE A 356 22.67 -51.98 56.41
CA ILE A 356 23.45 -53.18 56.78
C ILE A 356 23.96 -53.09 58.23
N MET A 357 24.36 -51.86 58.68
CA MET A 357 24.75 -51.67 60.09
C MET A 357 23.56 -51.78 61.06
N GLN A 358 22.40 -51.20 60.68
CA GLN A 358 21.18 -51.26 61.49
C GLN A 358 20.64 -52.68 61.69
N ASP A 359 20.70 -53.48 60.61
CA ASP A 359 20.23 -54.86 60.62
C ASP A 359 21.19 -55.88 61.33
N GLY A 360 22.31 -55.38 61.87
CA GLY A 360 23.27 -56.15 62.58
C GLY A 360 24.13 -57.10 61.73
N PHE A 361 24.19 -56.91 60.42
CA PHE A 361 25.03 -57.69 59.50
C PHE A 361 26.51 -57.31 59.52
N VAL A 362 26.87 -56.26 60.28
CA VAL A 362 28.26 -55.76 60.41
C VAL A 362 28.82 -56.22 61.72
N LYS A 363 29.99 -56.85 61.70
CA LYS A 363 30.72 -57.25 62.94
C LYS A 363 31.20 -55.98 63.65
N ASP A 364 31.29 -56.03 65.00
CA ASP A 364 31.70 -54.87 65.82
C ASP A 364 33.07 -54.28 65.40
N GLU A 365 33.99 -55.10 64.95
CA GLU A 365 35.32 -54.74 64.44
C GLU A 365 35.21 -53.90 63.10
N ASP A 366 34.18 -54.12 62.28
CA ASP A 366 33.97 -53.51 60.99
C ASP A 366 33.10 -52.24 61.06
N VAL A 367 32.39 -52.02 62.17
CA VAL A 367 31.51 -50.84 62.35
C VAL A 367 32.23 -49.53 62.05
N LYS A 368 33.47 -49.36 62.50
CA LYS A 368 34.29 -48.16 62.24
C LYS A 368 34.63 -47.96 60.75
N VAL A 369 34.81 -49.09 60.05
CA VAL A 369 35.09 -49.04 58.59
C VAL A 369 33.85 -48.59 57.80
N PHE A 370 32.68 -49.18 58.16
CA PHE A 370 31.41 -48.78 57.52
C PHE A 370 31.02 -47.34 57.84
N ALA A 371 31.16 -46.92 59.10
CA ALA A 371 30.98 -45.53 59.50
C ALA A 371 31.92 -44.58 58.73
N GLY A 372 33.17 -44.95 58.50
CA GLY A 372 34.13 -44.25 57.69
C GLY A 372 33.72 -44.12 56.20
N ARG A 373 33.11 -45.21 55.67
CA ARG A 373 32.57 -45.17 54.28
C ARG A 373 31.38 -44.24 54.19
N ILE A 374 30.43 -44.26 55.11
CA ILE A 374 29.32 -43.34 55.19
C ILE A 374 29.81 -41.91 55.26
N TYR A 375 30.77 -41.59 56.13
CA TYR A 375 31.37 -40.30 56.29
C TYR A 375 32.01 -39.78 54.96
N LYS A 376 32.77 -40.69 54.31
CA LYS A 376 33.43 -40.36 53.03
C LYS A 376 32.42 -40.01 51.91
N GLU A 377 31.32 -40.77 51.78
CA GLU A 377 30.27 -40.49 50.81
C GLU A 377 29.46 -39.25 51.17
N ALA A 378 29.21 -38.96 52.45
CA ALA A 378 28.57 -37.71 52.89
C ALA A 378 29.42 -36.50 52.57
N GLN A 379 30.74 -36.54 52.81
CA GLN A 379 31.67 -35.47 52.45
C GLN A 379 31.74 -35.26 50.93
N ARG A 380 31.64 -36.32 50.12
CA ARG A 380 31.56 -36.25 48.68
C ARG A 380 30.27 -35.55 48.22
N LEU A 381 29.13 -35.90 48.87
CA LEU A 381 27.82 -35.27 48.58
C LEU A 381 27.83 -33.78 48.91
N ILE A 382 28.37 -33.36 50.04
CA ILE A 382 28.50 -31.96 50.46
C ILE A 382 29.31 -31.16 49.42
N ARG A 383 30.45 -31.71 48.97
CA ARG A 383 31.25 -31.06 47.91
C ARG A 383 30.47 -30.94 46.61
N LEU A 384 29.77 -32.02 46.18
CA LEU A 384 28.98 -31.98 44.94
C LEU A 384 27.87 -30.92 45.00
N VAL A 385 27.13 -30.85 46.12
CA VAL A 385 26.10 -29.80 46.31
C VAL A 385 26.72 -28.41 46.26
N GLY A 386 27.88 -28.20 46.91
CA GLY A 386 28.62 -26.97 46.85
C GLY A 386 28.98 -26.56 45.42
N ASP A 387 29.52 -27.50 44.63
CA ASP A 387 29.89 -27.27 43.22
C ASP A 387 28.67 -26.96 42.34
N VAL A 388 27.52 -27.65 42.56
CA VAL A 388 26.25 -27.36 41.85
C VAL A 388 25.75 -25.96 42.15
N ILE A 389 25.77 -25.51 43.41
CA ILE A 389 25.37 -24.15 43.80
C ILE A 389 26.28 -23.10 43.16
N ARG A 390 27.59 -23.36 43.10
CA ARG A 390 28.56 -22.48 42.48
C ARG A 390 28.31 -22.32 40.98
N ILE A 391 28.10 -23.40 40.25
CA ILE A 391 27.76 -23.36 38.82
C ILE A 391 26.45 -22.62 38.60
N SER A 392 25.40 -22.89 39.40
CA SER A 392 24.11 -22.18 39.27
C SER A 392 24.26 -20.68 39.42
N ARG A 393 25.07 -20.21 40.39
CA ARG A 393 25.35 -18.80 40.58
C ARG A 393 26.10 -18.17 39.40
N LEU A 394 27.03 -18.91 38.81
CA LEU A 394 27.77 -18.44 37.62
C LEU A 394 26.88 -18.39 36.36
N ASP A 395 25.88 -19.31 36.24
CA ASP A 395 24.95 -19.35 35.10
C ASP A 395 23.87 -18.26 35.15
N GLU A 396 23.41 -17.88 36.34
CA GLU A 396 22.33 -16.91 36.51
C GLU A 396 22.72 -15.49 36.19
N GLY A 397 24.01 -15.12 36.18
CA GLY A 397 24.54 -13.83 35.68
C GLY A 397 23.94 -12.57 36.30
N GLY A 398 23.09 -12.69 37.32
CA GLY A 398 22.18 -11.67 37.78
C GLY A 398 22.62 -10.86 39.02
N LEU A 399 23.72 -11.18 39.65
CA LEU A 399 24.23 -10.40 40.76
C LEU A 399 25.39 -9.50 40.31
N PRO A 400 25.39 -8.22 40.66
CA PRO A 400 26.50 -7.35 40.34
C PRO A 400 27.75 -7.92 41.06
N TYR A 401 28.71 -8.38 40.27
CA TYR A 401 30.01 -8.79 40.79
C TYR A 401 30.73 -7.58 41.34
N GLN A 402 31.28 -7.74 42.54
CA GLN A 402 32.16 -6.70 43.13
C GLN A 402 33.56 -6.91 42.56
N TRP A 403 33.99 -5.99 41.76
CA TRP A 403 35.36 -5.93 41.22
C TRP A 403 36.24 -5.19 42.19
N GLU A 404 37.35 -5.83 42.56
CA GLU A 404 38.32 -5.33 43.55
C GLU A 404 39.75 -5.57 43.06
N LYS A 405 40.67 -4.76 43.54
CA LYS A 405 42.10 -5.00 43.29
C LYS A 405 42.58 -6.18 44.13
N LEU A 406 43.01 -7.20 43.46
CA LEU A 406 43.47 -8.44 44.10
C LEU A 406 44.92 -8.73 43.70
N ASP A 407 45.78 -9.04 44.70
CA ASP A 407 47.13 -9.54 44.43
C ASP A 407 47.10 -11.06 44.27
N LEU A 408 47.35 -11.54 43.05
CA LEU A 408 47.34 -12.95 42.72
C LEU A 408 48.47 -13.72 43.42
N TYR A 409 49.57 -13.07 43.77
CA TYR A 409 50.63 -13.74 44.52
C TYR A 409 50.18 -14.14 45.92
N SER A 410 49.59 -13.22 46.65
CA SER A 410 49.02 -13.50 47.98
C SER A 410 47.91 -14.57 47.89
N LEU A 411 46.98 -14.47 46.95
CA LEU A 411 45.93 -15.44 46.77
C LEU A 411 46.47 -16.86 46.46
N THR A 412 47.47 -16.96 45.57
CA THR A 412 48.11 -18.24 45.25
C THR A 412 48.83 -18.85 46.46
N HIS A 413 49.46 -18.03 47.26
CA HIS A 413 50.11 -18.46 48.53
C HIS A 413 49.06 -19.03 49.50
N ASP A 414 47.93 -18.41 49.68
CA ASP A 414 46.82 -18.88 50.53
C ASP A 414 46.23 -20.22 50.02
N ILE A 415 46.08 -20.35 48.69
CA ILE A 415 45.67 -21.58 48.05
C ILE A 415 46.69 -22.71 48.30
N PHE A 416 47.98 -22.43 48.18
CA PHE A 416 49.06 -23.38 48.50
C PHE A 416 49.02 -23.82 49.96
N SER A 417 48.76 -22.92 50.85
CA SER A 417 48.60 -23.23 52.29
C SER A 417 47.42 -24.18 52.53
N THR A 418 46.30 -23.96 51.81
CA THR A 418 45.08 -24.80 51.88
C THR A 418 45.32 -26.18 51.29
N LEU A 419 46.10 -26.30 50.22
CA LEU A 419 46.40 -27.55 49.53
C LEU A 419 47.59 -28.31 50.10
N HIS A 420 48.32 -27.74 51.08
CA HIS A 420 49.55 -28.31 51.64
C HIS A 420 49.39 -29.74 52.17
N GLU A 421 48.38 -29.99 52.99
CA GLU A 421 48.12 -31.33 53.56
C GLU A 421 47.81 -32.38 52.46
N ALA A 422 47.04 -31.93 51.40
CA ALA A 422 46.72 -32.81 50.27
C ALA A 422 47.95 -33.11 49.41
N ALA A 423 48.82 -32.12 49.21
CA ALA A 423 50.06 -32.27 48.49
C ALA A 423 51.08 -33.14 49.23
N GLU A 424 51.24 -32.93 50.54
CA GLU A 424 52.11 -33.78 51.36
C GLU A 424 51.67 -35.25 51.35
N LYS A 425 50.36 -35.50 51.47
CA LYS A 425 49.80 -36.86 51.43
C LYS A 425 50.06 -37.57 50.09
N GLN A 426 50.19 -36.82 49.01
CA GLN A 426 50.51 -37.34 47.70
C GLN A 426 52.00 -37.23 47.34
N GLU A 427 52.86 -36.68 48.25
CA GLU A 427 54.27 -36.42 48.00
C GLU A 427 54.50 -35.50 46.83
N VAL A 428 53.63 -34.49 46.63
CA VAL A 428 53.70 -33.51 45.53
C VAL A 428 54.33 -32.23 46.05
N HIS A 429 55.33 -31.69 45.32
CA HIS A 429 56.00 -30.43 45.63
C HIS A 429 55.36 -29.28 44.85
N MET A 430 55.01 -28.20 45.53
CA MET A 430 54.40 -27.03 44.91
C MET A 430 55.41 -25.85 44.88
N TYR A 431 55.57 -25.27 43.72
CA TYR A 431 56.49 -24.14 43.50
C TYR A 431 55.72 -22.97 42.91
N MET A 432 56.05 -21.75 43.32
CA MET A 432 55.49 -20.51 42.81
C MET A 432 56.61 -19.62 42.30
N GLU A 433 56.45 -19.10 41.07
CA GLU A 433 57.34 -18.14 40.43
C GLU A 433 56.58 -16.86 40.11
N GLY A 434 57.20 -15.72 40.37
CA GLY A 434 56.65 -14.40 40.12
C GLY A 434 56.70 -13.50 41.32
N GLY A 435 56.14 -12.33 41.26
CA GLY A 435 56.02 -11.37 42.34
C GLY A 435 54.60 -10.89 42.54
N SER A 436 54.39 -9.91 43.41
CA SER A 436 53.09 -9.27 43.60
C SER A 436 52.55 -8.80 42.25
N THR A 437 51.38 -9.30 41.89
CA THR A 437 50.71 -9.09 40.60
C THR A 437 49.27 -8.73 40.86
N VAL A 438 48.94 -7.47 40.72
CA VAL A 438 47.63 -6.89 41.04
C VAL A 438 46.82 -6.68 39.78
N LEU A 439 45.55 -7.11 39.78
CA LEU A 439 44.58 -6.86 38.74
C LEU A 439 43.20 -6.56 39.33
N ASP A 440 42.35 -5.88 38.55
CA ASP A 440 40.95 -5.72 38.89
C ASP A 440 40.19 -7.02 38.55
N THR A 441 39.61 -7.67 39.56
CA THR A 441 38.93 -8.94 39.38
C THR A 441 37.83 -9.14 40.43
N VAL A 442 37.08 -10.20 40.32
CA VAL A 442 36.14 -10.64 41.34
C VAL A 442 36.85 -11.70 42.22
N PRO A 443 37.23 -11.34 43.49
CA PRO A 443 38.08 -12.20 44.32
C PRO A 443 37.57 -13.63 44.48
N THR A 444 36.26 -13.79 44.72
CA THR A 444 35.63 -15.11 44.93
C THR A 444 35.70 -16.01 43.69
N ILE A 445 35.57 -15.44 42.48
CA ILE A 445 35.65 -16.20 41.22
C ILE A 445 37.12 -16.52 40.92
N MET A 446 38.03 -15.59 41.14
CA MET A 446 39.46 -15.80 40.92
C MET A 446 40.01 -16.89 41.86
N GLU A 447 39.63 -16.86 43.14
CA GLU A 447 39.97 -17.89 44.12
C GLU A 447 39.47 -19.26 43.65
N GLU A 448 38.22 -19.39 43.25
CA GLU A 448 37.64 -20.64 42.74
C GLU A 448 38.39 -21.16 41.49
N VAL A 449 38.71 -20.30 40.53
CA VAL A 449 39.47 -20.66 39.34
C VAL A 449 40.83 -21.22 39.69
N LEU A 450 41.61 -20.46 40.48
CA LEU A 450 42.97 -20.86 40.86
C LEU A 450 42.95 -22.14 41.75
N TYR A 451 42.04 -22.19 42.72
CA TYR A 451 41.91 -23.37 43.61
C TYR A 451 41.62 -24.63 42.79
N ASN A 452 40.63 -24.61 41.86
CA ASN A 452 40.29 -25.77 41.09
C ASN A 452 41.42 -26.25 40.17
N VAL A 453 42.19 -25.32 39.58
CA VAL A 453 43.32 -25.69 38.72
C VAL A 453 44.44 -26.28 39.56
N CYS A 454 44.80 -25.66 40.72
CA CYS A 454 45.84 -26.15 41.61
C CYS A 454 45.44 -27.50 42.29
N ASP A 455 44.19 -27.65 42.74
CA ASP A 455 43.66 -28.89 43.32
C ASP A 455 43.73 -30.05 42.32
N ASN A 456 43.34 -29.81 41.03
CA ASN A 456 43.51 -30.79 39.99
C ASN A 456 44.99 -31.16 39.73
N ALA A 457 45.87 -30.17 39.69
CA ALA A 457 47.31 -30.37 39.50
C ALA A 457 47.95 -31.25 40.62
N VAL A 458 47.46 -31.11 41.87
CA VAL A 458 47.86 -31.95 42.98
C VAL A 458 47.21 -33.35 42.90
N LYS A 459 45.89 -33.44 42.69
CA LYS A 459 45.11 -34.70 42.69
C LYS A 459 45.50 -35.66 41.57
N TYR A 460 45.78 -35.15 40.38
CA TYR A 460 46.13 -35.95 39.22
C TYR A 460 47.64 -36.05 38.98
N ASN A 461 48.43 -35.67 40.00
CA ASN A 461 49.87 -35.82 39.93
C ASN A 461 50.30 -37.24 40.25
N ARG A 462 51.51 -37.54 39.92
CA ARG A 462 52.20 -38.75 40.35
C ARG A 462 52.89 -38.54 41.72
N ARG A 463 53.10 -39.56 42.46
CA ARG A 463 53.90 -39.47 43.72
C ARG A 463 55.30 -38.95 43.43
N GLY A 464 55.77 -38.01 44.22
CA GLY A 464 57.06 -37.30 44.00
C GLY A 464 57.02 -36.34 42.83
N GLY A 465 55.82 -35.98 42.31
CA GLY A 465 55.68 -35.00 41.24
C GLY A 465 55.69 -33.56 41.74
N GLU A 466 55.58 -32.66 40.78
CA GLU A 466 55.71 -31.22 41.00
C GLU A 466 54.54 -30.47 40.42
N VAL A 467 54.19 -29.31 41.03
CA VAL A 467 53.23 -28.32 40.55
C VAL A 467 53.92 -26.96 40.51
N PHE A 468 53.93 -26.33 39.37
CA PHE A 468 54.50 -25.01 39.17
C PHE A 468 53.40 -24.02 38.86
N VAL A 469 53.28 -22.93 39.64
CA VAL A 469 52.43 -21.80 39.36
C VAL A 469 53.32 -20.60 39.01
N ARG A 470 53.20 -20.08 37.78
CA ARG A 470 53.97 -18.94 37.34
C ARG A 470 53.05 -17.78 37.05
N LEU A 471 53.29 -16.64 37.71
CA LEU A 471 52.63 -15.37 37.51
C LEU A 471 53.48 -14.47 36.63
N LYS A 472 52.96 -14.03 35.50
CA LYS A 472 53.61 -13.04 34.62
C LYS A 472 52.77 -11.78 34.53
N ASP A 473 53.35 -10.67 34.98
CA ASP A 473 52.76 -9.35 34.89
C ASP A 473 53.10 -8.78 33.51
N GLY A 474 52.11 -8.67 32.60
CA GLY A 474 52.22 -8.00 31.30
C GLY A 474 51.77 -6.54 31.38
N GLU A 475 51.84 -5.81 30.28
CA GLU A 475 51.36 -4.41 30.21
C GLU A 475 49.84 -4.33 30.37
N ASP A 476 49.07 -5.08 29.55
CA ASP A 476 47.62 -5.03 29.50
C ASP A 476 46.91 -6.24 30.15
N ALA A 477 47.65 -7.32 30.40
CA ALA A 477 47.09 -8.56 30.91
C ALA A 477 48.05 -9.25 31.85
N VAL A 478 47.49 -9.99 32.80
CA VAL A 478 48.19 -10.89 33.69
C VAL A 478 48.03 -12.32 33.21
N ARG A 479 49.13 -13.05 33.11
CA ARG A 479 49.11 -14.47 32.72
C ARG A 479 49.47 -15.36 33.90
N VAL A 480 48.62 -16.34 34.16
CA VAL A 480 48.81 -17.38 35.17
C VAL A 480 48.99 -18.73 34.48
N ASN A 481 50.15 -19.36 34.68
CA ASN A 481 50.41 -20.69 34.17
C ASN A 481 50.46 -21.66 35.38
N VAL A 482 49.65 -22.72 35.35
CA VAL A 482 49.71 -23.81 36.32
C VAL A 482 50.13 -25.06 35.55
N ARG A 483 51.30 -25.60 35.88
CA ARG A 483 51.85 -26.81 35.24
C ARG A 483 52.08 -27.89 36.29
N ASP A 484 51.66 -29.10 35.97
CA ASP A 484 51.95 -30.30 36.77
C ASP A 484 52.77 -31.31 35.96
N THR A 485 53.35 -32.29 36.67
CA THR A 485 54.11 -33.43 36.13
C THR A 485 53.30 -34.73 36.23
N GLY A 486 51.98 -34.62 36.26
CA GLY A 486 51.05 -35.70 36.50
C GLY A 486 50.82 -36.66 35.33
N ILE A 487 49.65 -37.30 35.33
CA ILE A 487 49.26 -38.34 34.36
C ILE A 487 49.05 -37.81 32.95
N GLY A 488 48.79 -36.48 32.83
CA GLY A 488 48.41 -35.85 31.57
C GLY A 488 47.04 -36.26 31.06
N ILE A 489 46.63 -35.70 29.93
CA ILE A 489 45.28 -35.84 29.36
C ILE A 489 45.40 -36.31 27.90
N PRO A 490 44.73 -37.40 27.50
CA PRO A 490 44.67 -37.85 26.12
C PRO A 490 44.10 -36.79 25.19
N LYS A 491 44.61 -36.72 23.98
CA LYS A 491 44.24 -35.66 23.01
C LYS A 491 42.74 -35.66 22.69
N GLU A 492 42.09 -36.79 22.65
CA GLU A 492 40.65 -36.99 22.40
C GLU A 492 39.76 -36.44 23.51
N ASP A 493 40.31 -36.28 24.71
CA ASP A 493 39.56 -35.81 25.89
C ASP A 493 39.78 -34.31 26.18
N GLN A 494 40.81 -33.70 25.61
CA GLN A 494 41.25 -32.31 25.94
C GLN A 494 40.17 -31.26 25.73
N GLU A 495 39.31 -31.41 24.73
CA GLU A 495 38.18 -30.46 24.52
C GLU A 495 37.06 -30.75 25.50
N ARG A 496 36.86 -32.01 25.90
CA ARG A 496 35.73 -32.48 26.69
C ARG A 496 35.92 -32.32 28.17
N ILE A 497 37.15 -32.24 28.68
CA ILE A 497 37.41 -32.09 30.13
C ILE A 497 36.82 -30.83 30.75
N PHE A 498 36.43 -29.85 29.92
CA PHE A 498 35.73 -28.64 30.33
C PHE A 498 34.20 -28.76 30.30
N GLU A 499 33.67 -29.94 29.84
CA GLU A 499 32.26 -30.26 29.93
C GLU A 499 31.86 -30.58 31.36
N ARG A 500 30.64 -30.27 31.77
CA ARG A 500 30.13 -30.57 33.12
C ARG A 500 29.99 -32.06 33.32
N PHE A 501 30.47 -32.57 34.47
CA PHE A 501 30.47 -33.99 34.85
C PHE A 501 31.35 -34.89 33.95
N TYR A 502 32.12 -34.33 33.04
CA TYR A 502 33.02 -35.10 32.21
C TYR A 502 34.24 -35.59 33.01
N ARG A 503 34.66 -36.82 32.76
CA ARG A 503 35.80 -37.47 33.39
C ARG A 503 36.42 -38.46 32.40
N VAL A 504 37.74 -38.40 32.22
CA VAL A 504 38.51 -39.25 31.31
C VAL A 504 38.38 -40.74 31.70
N ASP A 505 38.43 -41.06 32.95
CA ASP A 505 38.22 -42.44 33.46
C ASP A 505 37.28 -42.44 34.67
N LYS A 506 36.09 -43.10 34.51
CA LYS A 506 35.07 -43.20 35.55
C LYS A 506 35.45 -44.13 36.70
N SER A 507 36.39 -45.07 36.46
CA SER A 507 36.77 -46.08 37.46
C SER A 507 37.87 -45.54 38.39
N HIS A 508 38.96 -45.06 37.89
CA HIS A 508 40.07 -44.51 38.68
C HIS A 508 39.71 -43.21 39.40
N SER A 509 38.90 -42.38 38.76
CA SER A 509 38.53 -41.10 39.34
C SER A 509 37.48 -41.19 40.46
N LYS A 510 36.81 -42.35 40.68
CA LYS A 510 36.01 -42.60 41.90
C LYS A 510 36.88 -42.73 43.16
N GLU A 511 38.07 -43.26 43.05
CA GLU A 511 39.03 -43.33 44.16
C GLU A 511 39.63 -41.97 44.51
N ILE A 512 39.87 -41.10 43.52
CA ILE A 512 40.43 -39.76 43.66
C ILE A 512 39.37 -38.76 44.14
N GLY A 513 38.07 -39.07 44.00
CA GLY A 513 36.97 -38.26 44.59
C GLY A 513 36.58 -36.97 43.82
N GLY A 514 36.83 -36.90 42.52
CA GLY A 514 36.46 -35.74 41.69
C GLY A 514 34.98 -35.69 41.33
N THR A 515 34.36 -34.52 41.25
CA THR A 515 32.96 -34.29 40.87
C THR A 515 32.78 -34.17 39.34
N GLY A 516 33.86 -33.90 38.59
CA GLY A 516 33.80 -33.58 37.17
C GLY A 516 33.27 -32.16 36.87
N LEU A 517 33.14 -31.31 37.89
CA LEU A 517 32.67 -29.95 37.77
C LEU A 517 33.80 -28.89 37.83
N GLY A 518 34.97 -29.24 38.44
CA GLY A 518 36.04 -28.28 38.71
C GLY A 518 36.55 -27.54 37.46
N LEU A 519 36.88 -28.24 36.35
CA LEU A 519 37.36 -27.59 35.13
C LEU A 519 36.25 -26.83 34.36
N SER A 520 35.00 -27.24 34.50
CA SER A 520 33.88 -26.48 33.98
C SER A 520 33.67 -25.16 34.74
N ILE A 521 33.93 -25.16 36.08
CA ILE A 521 33.96 -23.94 36.90
C ILE A 521 35.09 -23.04 36.44
N VAL A 522 36.30 -23.59 36.20
CA VAL A 522 37.44 -22.82 35.66
C VAL A 522 37.10 -22.14 34.32
N LYS A 523 36.59 -22.89 33.36
CA LYS A 523 36.20 -22.34 32.04
C LYS A 523 35.18 -21.22 32.17
N HIS A 524 34.17 -21.40 33.02
CA HIS A 524 33.12 -20.40 33.23
C HIS A 524 33.66 -19.18 33.98
N GLY A 525 34.42 -19.39 35.07
CA GLY A 525 35.05 -18.30 35.84
C GLY A 525 36.01 -17.46 34.99
N VAL A 526 36.88 -18.10 34.20
CA VAL A 526 37.78 -17.37 33.29
C VAL A 526 36.97 -16.53 32.26
N LYS A 527 35.89 -17.07 31.71
CA LYS A 527 35.00 -16.34 30.79
C LYS A 527 34.30 -15.16 31.48
N THR A 528 33.82 -15.34 32.70
CA THR A 528 33.18 -14.29 33.53
C THR A 528 34.13 -13.15 33.82
N LEU A 529 35.40 -13.46 34.07
CA LEU A 529 36.48 -12.48 34.30
C LEU A 529 37.07 -11.93 32.99
N ASN A 530 36.42 -12.13 31.86
CA ASN A 530 36.87 -11.69 30.51
C ASN A 530 38.27 -12.22 30.13
N GLY A 531 38.68 -13.38 30.74
CA GLY A 531 39.97 -13.99 30.49
C GLY A 531 39.96 -14.98 29.31
N ARG A 532 41.14 -15.48 28.98
CA ARG A 532 41.37 -16.54 27.98
C ARG A 532 42.02 -17.73 28.62
N LEU A 533 41.71 -18.94 28.11
CA LEU A 533 42.17 -20.23 28.68
C LEU A 533 42.77 -21.09 27.57
N TRP A 534 43.93 -21.67 27.81
CA TRP A 534 44.60 -22.62 26.94
C TRP A 534 45.05 -23.83 27.75
N LEU A 535 45.11 -24.99 27.10
CA LEU A 535 45.50 -26.24 27.66
C LEU A 535 46.60 -26.88 26.81
N ASN A 536 47.71 -27.28 27.43
CA ASN A 536 48.77 -28.12 26.87
C ASN A 536 48.91 -29.34 27.72
N SER A 537 48.72 -30.54 27.18
CA SER A 537 48.86 -31.78 27.97
C SER A 537 49.26 -32.93 27.07
N GLU A 538 50.12 -33.78 27.58
CA GLU A 538 50.48 -35.07 26.95
C GLU A 538 50.43 -36.21 27.99
N PRO A 539 49.88 -37.38 27.65
CA PRO A 539 49.85 -38.50 28.55
C PRO A 539 51.23 -38.85 29.10
N GLY A 540 51.35 -38.92 30.43
CA GLY A 540 52.61 -39.23 31.15
C GLY A 540 53.59 -38.06 31.30
N GLN A 541 53.33 -36.90 30.68
CA GLN A 541 54.22 -35.71 30.80
C GLN A 541 53.63 -34.59 31.66
N GLY A 542 52.36 -34.72 32.07
CA GLY A 542 51.64 -33.74 32.86
C GLY A 542 50.76 -32.79 32.05
N THR A 543 50.24 -31.77 32.71
CA THR A 543 49.31 -30.80 32.16
C THR A 543 49.76 -29.40 32.47
N GLU A 544 49.62 -28.47 31.52
CA GLU A 544 49.77 -27.03 31.67
C GLU A 544 48.50 -26.33 31.31
N ILE A 545 47.92 -25.61 32.26
CA ILE A 545 46.79 -24.70 32.06
C ILE A 545 47.28 -23.28 32.09
N ILE A 546 47.04 -22.52 31.02
CA ILE A 546 47.42 -21.16 30.84
C ILE A 546 46.17 -20.29 30.88
N MET A 547 46.11 -19.33 31.76
CA MET A 547 45.03 -18.36 31.91
C MET A 547 45.54 -16.96 31.75
N GLU A 548 44.84 -16.12 30.99
CA GLU A 548 45.20 -14.74 30.78
C GLU A 548 44.01 -13.86 31.11
N PHE A 549 44.22 -12.85 31.98
CA PHE A 549 43.20 -11.96 32.46
C PHE A 549 43.56 -10.49 32.14
N PRO A 550 42.65 -9.65 31.68
CA PRO A 550 42.89 -8.24 31.52
C PRO A 550 43.18 -7.57 32.89
N LYS A 551 44.11 -6.64 32.95
CA LYS A 551 44.46 -5.94 34.21
C LYS A 551 43.35 -5.06 34.74
N HIS A 552 42.59 -4.45 33.85
CA HIS A 552 41.50 -3.55 34.17
C HIS A 552 40.18 -4.11 33.66
N HIS A 553 39.15 -3.98 34.45
CA HIS A 553 37.81 -4.29 34.01
C HIS A 553 37.37 -3.22 33.01
N MET A 554 37.16 -3.60 31.73
CA MET A 554 36.44 -2.77 30.79
C MET A 554 34.95 -2.96 31.11
N GLU A 555 34.30 -1.97 31.71
CA GLU A 555 32.84 -1.90 31.65
C GLU A 555 32.45 -1.94 30.17
N LYS A 556 31.75 -2.97 29.76
CA LYS A 556 31.03 -2.92 28.48
C LYS A 556 30.05 -1.78 28.62
N GLU A 557 30.33 -0.62 27.97
CA GLU A 557 29.29 0.36 27.70
C GLU A 557 28.09 -0.42 27.19
N ALA A 558 27.01 -0.39 27.95
CA ALA A 558 25.73 -0.91 27.53
C ALA A 558 25.38 -0.18 26.24
N ALA A 559 25.52 -0.86 25.12
CA ALA A 559 24.99 -0.36 23.85
C ALA A 559 23.47 -0.21 24.04
N GLU A 560 23.05 1.08 24.12
CA GLU A 560 21.66 1.50 24.06
C GLU A 560 20.94 1.00 22.79
#